data_594430d0f2a87e05017a972fa8e2a040
#
_entry.id   594430d0f2a87e05017a972fa8e2a040
#
_cell.length_a   1.000
_cell.length_b   1.000
_cell.length_c   1.000
_cell.angle_alpha   90.00
_cell.angle_beta   90.00
_cell.angle_gamma   90.00
#
_symmetry.space_group_name_H-M   'P 1'
#
loop_
_entity.id
_entity.type
_entity.pdbx_description
1 polymer ?
#
loop_
_entity_poly.entity_id
_entity_poly.type
_entity_poly.pdbx_seq_one_letter_code
_entity_poly.pdbx_strand_id
1 'polypeptide(L)'
;DLFAGAGGLSYGLEEAGFQQAFTNELIPEFLETYYLNRNTSLDSIAPGDIKQISNNTIANLKRSSIQLLVGGPPCQGFSNANRQRLIDDPRNHLYKYFVELIKEVQPRIFLMENVRGMLNKSEEIMQDFSTNLINYKTTIFMLNAKEFGVPQHRERVFILGTNDKNLDVNEIRDELLSTKVGDYIPISQAIEFLPKLGNK
;
A
#
# COMPACT_ATOMS: atom_id res chain seq x y z
N ASP A 1 -3.84 2.53 7.23
CA ASP A 1 -3.97 2.24 5.79
C ASP A 1 -4.62 3.42 5.07
N LEU A 2 -4.00 3.88 3.99
CA LEU A 2 -4.50 4.99 3.16
C LEU A 2 -4.85 4.44 1.77
N PHE A 3 -5.94 4.95 1.17
CA PHE A 3 -6.47 4.41 -0.08
C PHE A 3 -6.81 2.92 0.05
N ALA A 4 -7.43 2.56 1.16
CA ALA A 4 -7.53 1.18 1.62
C ALA A 4 -8.37 0.26 0.71
N GLY A 5 -9.27 0.82 -0.10
CA GLY A 5 -10.21 0.03 -0.88
C GLY A 5 -11.05 -0.88 0.00
N ALA A 6 -11.26 -2.10 -0.42
CA ALA A 6 -11.91 -3.15 0.39
C ALA A 6 -10.98 -3.75 1.48
N GLY A 7 -9.74 -3.23 1.61
CA GLY A 7 -8.82 -3.55 2.70
C GLY A 7 -7.97 -4.80 2.51
N GLY A 8 -7.63 -5.17 1.29
CA GLY A 8 -6.79 -6.36 1.05
C GLY A 8 -5.41 -6.27 1.69
N LEU A 9 -4.78 -5.07 1.67
CA LEU A 9 -3.48 -4.86 2.29
C LEU A 9 -3.57 -4.91 3.81
N SER A 10 -4.55 -4.23 4.41
CA SER A 10 -4.81 -4.29 5.85
C SER A 10 -5.08 -5.71 6.33
N TYR A 11 -5.85 -6.49 5.57
CA TYR A 11 -6.17 -7.86 5.95
C TYR A 11 -4.90 -8.72 6.11
N GLY A 12 -3.99 -8.65 5.13
CA GLY A 12 -2.73 -9.38 5.23
C GLY A 12 -1.85 -8.92 6.41
N LEU A 13 -1.87 -7.63 6.72
CA LEU A 13 -1.14 -7.09 7.86
C LEU A 13 -1.76 -7.50 9.21
N GLU A 14 -3.08 -7.55 9.31
CA GLU A 14 -3.80 -8.02 10.50
C GLU A 14 -3.51 -9.51 10.76
N GLU A 15 -3.50 -10.35 9.72
CA GLU A 15 -3.08 -11.76 9.82
C GLU A 15 -1.61 -11.90 10.28
N ALA A 16 -0.76 -10.93 9.97
CA ALA A 16 0.62 -10.85 10.46
C ALA A 16 0.75 -10.26 11.88
N GLY A 17 -0.38 -9.93 12.55
CA GLY A 17 -0.42 -9.44 13.93
C GLY A 17 -0.38 -7.92 14.09
N PHE A 18 -0.45 -7.15 13.02
CA PHE A 18 -0.60 -5.70 13.12
C PHE A 18 -2.01 -5.33 13.55
N GLN A 19 -2.10 -4.25 14.32
CA GLN A 19 -3.40 -3.69 14.73
C GLN A 19 -3.68 -2.40 13.95
N GLN A 20 -4.88 -2.31 13.41
CA GLN A 20 -5.31 -1.13 12.69
C GLN A 20 -5.52 0.04 13.67
N ALA A 21 -4.82 1.15 13.41
CA ALA A 21 -4.99 2.40 14.14
C ALA A 21 -5.85 3.40 13.37
N PHE A 22 -5.78 3.39 12.03
CA PHE A 22 -6.49 4.35 11.19
C PHE A 22 -6.60 3.83 9.75
N THR A 23 -7.76 4.07 9.13
CA THR A 23 -8.00 3.75 7.71
C THR A 23 -8.70 4.92 7.01
N ASN A 24 -8.27 5.24 5.80
CA ASN A 24 -8.93 6.20 4.94
C ASN A 24 -9.22 5.58 3.56
N GLU A 25 -10.45 5.80 3.09
CA GLU A 25 -10.89 5.43 1.75
C GLU A 25 -11.95 6.43 1.27
N LEU A 26 -11.88 6.78 -0.01
CA LEU A 26 -12.79 7.73 -0.65
C LEU A 26 -14.17 7.14 -0.95
N ILE A 27 -14.22 5.87 -1.36
CA ILE A 27 -15.41 5.23 -1.92
C ILE A 27 -16.16 4.47 -0.82
N PRO A 28 -17.40 4.90 -0.46
CA PRO A 28 -18.15 4.30 0.64
C PRO A 28 -18.43 2.81 0.47
N GLU A 29 -18.68 2.35 -0.76
CA GLU A 29 -18.98 0.94 -1.08
C GLU A 29 -17.76 0.03 -0.78
N PHE A 30 -16.55 0.55 -0.94
CA PHE A 30 -15.34 -0.18 -0.57
C PHE A 30 -15.20 -0.28 0.95
N LEU A 31 -15.55 0.79 1.68
CA LEU A 31 -15.56 0.77 3.13
C LEU A 31 -16.64 -0.18 3.69
N GLU A 32 -17.79 -0.29 3.05
CA GLU A 32 -18.79 -1.27 3.44
C GLU A 32 -18.21 -2.69 3.39
N THR A 33 -17.54 -3.04 2.29
CA THR A 33 -16.82 -4.33 2.17
C THR A 33 -15.73 -4.46 3.24
N TYR A 34 -15.00 -3.39 3.53
CA TYR A 34 -13.99 -3.34 4.57
C TYR A 34 -14.57 -3.70 5.93
N TYR A 35 -15.72 -3.12 6.31
CA TYR A 35 -16.41 -3.38 7.56
C TYR A 35 -16.95 -4.80 7.68
N LEU A 36 -17.62 -5.28 6.62
CA LEU A 36 -18.26 -6.60 6.62
C LEU A 36 -17.25 -7.74 6.85
N ASN A 37 -15.99 -7.51 6.51
CA ASN A 37 -14.93 -8.52 6.63
C ASN A 37 -14.02 -8.32 7.85
N ARG A 38 -14.29 -7.32 8.70
CA ARG A 38 -13.43 -7.01 9.86
C ARG A 38 -14.19 -6.63 11.10
N ASN A 39 -13.59 -6.97 12.21
CA ASN A 39 -14.09 -6.58 13.54
C ASN A 39 -13.42 -5.26 13.97
N THR A 40 -13.55 -4.22 13.14
CA THR A 40 -12.85 -2.95 13.29
C THR A 40 -13.74 -1.88 13.90
N SER A 41 -13.20 -1.03 14.78
CA SER A 41 -13.93 0.10 15.34
C SER A 41 -14.19 1.16 14.26
N LEU A 42 -15.42 1.67 14.22
CA LEU A 42 -15.82 2.78 13.34
C LEU A 42 -14.98 4.05 13.57
N ASP A 43 -14.52 4.26 14.80
CA ASP A 43 -13.75 5.45 15.20
C ASP A 43 -12.35 5.50 14.53
N SER A 44 -11.87 4.36 14.05
CA SER A 44 -10.57 4.25 13.36
C SER A 44 -10.67 4.42 11.85
N ILE A 45 -11.86 4.68 11.31
CA ILE A 45 -12.10 4.81 9.88
C ILE A 45 -12.53 6.23 9.53
N ALA A 46 -11.84 6.81 8.55
CA ALA A 46 -12.17 8.11 7.99
C ALA A 46 -12.63 7.96 6.53
N PRO A 47 -13.94 7.90 6.28
CA PRO A 47 -14.45 7.94 4.92
C PRO A 47 -14.19 9.32 4.30
N GLY A 48 -13.86 9.35 3.01
CA GLY A 48 -13.73 10.57 2.24
C GLY A 48 -12.34 10.85 1.67
N ASP A 49 -12.21 12.03 1.07
CA ASP A 49 -10.99 12.44 0.39
C ASP A 49 -9.82 12.60 1.40
N ILE A 50 -8.71 11.96 1.09
CA ILE A 50 -7.48 12.04 1.88
C ILE A 50 -7.04 13.49 2.14
N LYS A 51 -7.36 14.42 1.24
CA LYS A 51 -7.09 15.86 1.37
C LYS A 51 -7.85 16.51 2.52
N GLN A 52 -8.90 15.86 3.00
CA GLN A 52 -9.78 16.37 4.05
C GLN A 52 -9.48 15.77 5.43
N ILE A 53 -8.44 14.94 5.55
CA ILE A 53 -7.98 14.45 6.85
C ILE A 53 -7.61 15.65 7.71
N SER A 54 -8.28 15.77 8.87
CA SER A 54 -8.12 16.94 9.72
C SER A 54 -6.74 16.99 10.39
N ASN A 55 -6.24 18.19 10.62
CA ASN A 55 -4.99 18.40 11.37
C ASN A 55 -5.03 17.75 12.76
N ASN A 56 -6.22 17.69 13.39
CA ASN A 56 -6.39 17.00 14.67
C ASN A 56 -6.18 15.49 14.55
N THR A 57 -6.71 14.87 13.49
CA THR A 57 -6.48 13.46 13.18
C THR A 57 -5.00 13.18 12.97
N ILE A 58 -4.33 13.98 12.13
CA ILE A 58 -2.89 13.85 11.88
C ILE A 58 -2.08 13.99 13.19
N ALA A 59 -2.41 14.97 14.03
CA ALA A 59 -1.75 15.16 15.32
C ALA A 59 -1.99 13.99 16.28
N ASN A 60 -3.16 13.35 16.25
CA ASN A 60 -3.46 12.14 17.02
C ASN A 60 -2.62 10.96 16.53
N LEU A 61 -2.56 10.73 15.22
CA LEU A 61 -1.74 9.68 14.63
C LEU A 61 -0.25 9.84 14.99
N LYS A 62 0.26 11.05 14.91
CA LYS A 62 1.64 11.35 15.33
C LYS A 62 1.89 11.01 16.80
N ARG A 63 0.97 11.36 17.69
CA ARG A 63 1.07 11.04 19.12
C ARG A 63 0.96 9.53 19.42
N SER A 64 0.22 8.80 18.59
CA SER A 64 0.04 7.35 18.73
C SER A 64 1.28 6.54 18.29
N SER A 65 2.34 7.19 17.83
CA SER A 65 3.60 6.54 17.43
C SER A 65 3.36 5.40 16.43
N ILE A 66 2.74 5.73 15.30
CA ILE A 66 2.40 4.77 14.25
C ILE A 66 3.63 3.97 13.83
N GLN A 67 3.56 2.64 13.93
CA GLN A 67 4.65 1.76 13.54
C GLN A 67 4.76 1.58 12.04
N LEU A 68 3.61 1.42 11.37
CA LEU A 68 3.56 1.17 9.93
C LEU A 68 2.44 2.00 9.29
N LEU A 69 2.78 2.78 8.27
CA LEU A 69 1.85 3.49 7.41
C LEU A 69 1.89 2.84 6.03
N VAL A 70 0.75 2.35 5.56
CA VAL A 70 0.64 1.69 4.26
C VAL A 70 -0.36 2.40 3.36
N GLY A 71 -0.25 2.18 2.04
CA GLY A 71 -1.26 2.65 1.11
C GLY A 71 -0.93 2.38 -0.34
N GLY A 72 -1.99 2.38 -1.17
CA GLY A 72 -1.91 2.24 -2.62
C GLY A 72 -2.50 3.46 -3.33
N PRO A 73 -1.81 4.61 -3.36
CA PRO A 73 -2.34 5.81 -4.02
C PRO A 73 -2.62 5.53 -5.51
N PRO A 74 -3.79 5.93 -6.04
CA PRO A 74 -4.14 5.71 -7.44
C PRO A 74 -3.11 6.30 -8.39
N CYS A 75 -2.75 5.51 -9.40
CA CYS A 75 -1.70 5.80 -10.34
C CYS A 75 -2.25 6.08 -11.74
N GLN A 76 -2.96 7.17 -11.92
CA GLN A 76 -3.53 7.51 -13.24
C GLN A 76 -2.49 8.06 -14.23
N GLY A 77 -1.36 8.58 -13.77
CA GLY A 77 -0.28 9.13 -14.58
C GLY A 77 0.81 8.15 -15.01
N PHE A 78 0.86 6.94 -14.43
CA PHE A 78 1.90 5.93 -14.72
C PHE A 78 1.55 4.97 -15.87
N SER A 79 0.44 5.21 -16.58
CA SER A 79 0.13 4.40 -17.75
C SER A 79 1.13 4.69 -18.87
N ASN A 80 1.53 3.64 -19.61
CA ASN A 80 2.57 3.65 -20.65
C ASN A 80 2.38 4.66 -21.79
N ALA A 81 1.30 5.43 -21.78
CA ALA A 81 0.96 6.40 -22.84
C ALA A 81 1.45 7.83 -22.58
N ASN A 82 2.00 8.13 -21.39
CA ASN A 82 2.29 9.52 -21.05
C ASN A 82 3.79 9.78 -20.84
N ARG A 83 4.37 10.62 -21.70
CA ARG A 83 5.77 11.07 -21.66
C ARG A 83 6.01 12.28 -20.74
N GLN A 84 4.97 12.80 -20.07
CA GLN A 84 5.09 13.94 -19.14
C GLN A 84 5.77 13.52 -17.84
N ARG A 85 6.46 14.47 -17.20
CA ARG A 85 7.09 14.25 -15.90
C ARG A 85 6.02 13.93 -14.85
N LEU A 86 6.23 12.87 -14.10
CA LEU A 86 5.31 12.37 -13.08
C LEU A 86 5.01 13.40 -11.98
N ILE A 87 6.04 14.12 -11.57
CA ILE A 87 5.95 15.06 -10.45
C ILE A 87 5.03 16.23 -10.77
N ASP A 88 4.95 16.63 -12.04
CA ASP A 88 4.14 17.78 -12.49
C ASP A 88 2.77 17.38 -13.05
N ASP A 89 2.45 16.08 -13.13
CA ASP A 89 1.14 15.63 -13.63
C ASP A 89 0.07 15.84 -12.54
N PRO A 90 -0.98 16.64 -12.81
CA PRO A 90 -2.07 16.88 -11.86
C PRO A 90 -2.75 15.61 -11.34
N ARG A 91 -2.65 14.50 -12.09
CA ARG A 91 -3.24 13.20 -11.74
C ARG A 91 -2.47 12.48 -10.63
N ASN A 92 -1.24 12.92 -10.34
CA ASN A 92 -0.38 12.34 -9.30
C ASN A 92 -0.46 13.08 -7.96
N HIS A 93 -1.44 13.99 -7.78
CA HIS A 93 -1.62 14.70 -6.52
C HIS A 93 -1.81 13.74 -5.33
N LEU A 94 -2.47 12.61 -5.52
CA LEU A 94 -2.74 11.65 -4.43
C LEU A 94 -1.47 10.99 -3.90
N TYR A 95 -0.50 10.70 -4.75
CA TYR A 95 0.83 10.26 -4.34
C TYR A 95 1.53 11.28 -3.44
N LYS A 96 1.47 12.59 -3.80
CA LYS A 96 2.06 13.66 -2.99
C LYS A 96 1.42 13.74 -1.60
N TYR A 97 0.11 13.56 -1.49
CA TYR A 97 -0.57 13.50 -0.19
C TYR A 97 -0.12 12.32 0.67
N PHE A 98 0.16 11.17 0.04
CA PHE A 98 0.76 10.04 0.77
C PHE A 98 2.12 10.42 1.36
N VAL A 99 2.99 11.06 0.58
CA VAL A 99 4.30 11.53 1.02
C VAL A 99 4.18 12.60 2.12
N GLU A 100 3.23 13.53 1.98
CA GLU A 100 2.97 14.56 2.99
C GLU A 100 2.51 13.94 4.32
N LEU A 101 1.63 12.95 4.29
CA LEU A 101 1.20 12.26 5.50
C LEU A 101 2.33 11.49 6.18
N ILE A 102 3.27 10.90 5.43
CA ILE A 102 4.48 10.31 6.01
C ILE A 102 5.30 11.40 6.74
N LYS A 103 5.48 12.58 6.14
CA LYS A 103 6.21 13.71 6.76
C LYS A 103 5.56 14.18 8.06
N GLU A 104 4.24 14.26 8.09
CA GLU A 104 3.50 14.76 9.24
C GLU A 104 3.37 13.72 10.36
N VAL A 105 2.99 12.48 10.02
CA VAL A 105 2.76 11.39 10.98
C VAL A 105 4.07 10.82 11.51
N GLN A 106 5.10 10.76 10.66
CA GLN A 106 6.43 10.19 10.97
C GLN A 106 6.36 8.73 11.44
N PRO A 107 5.70 7.82 10.69
CA PRO A 107 5.65 6.42 11.05
C PRO A 107 7.07 5.83 11.08
N ARG A 108 7.27 4.79 11.91
CA ARG A 108 8.56 4.08 11.96
C ARG A 108 8.93 3.45 10.61
N ILE A 109 7.92 2.89 9.93
CA ILE A 109 8.04 2.27 8.61
C ILE A 109 6.88 2.76 7.75
N PHE A 110 7.09 2.92 6.45
CA PHE A 110 6.01 3.04 5.48
C PHE A 110 6.16 2.03 4.34
N LEU A 111 5.03 1.63 3.76
CA LEU A 111 4.97 0.75 2.60
C LEU A 111 3.96 1.30 1.60
N MET A 112 4.42 1.69 0.42
CA MET A 112 3.56 2.14 -0.67
C MET A 112 3.48 1.05 -1.74
N GLU A 113 2.26 0.67 -2.11
CA GLU A 113 2.00 -0.25 -3.23
C GLU A 113 1.62 0.52 -4.48
N ASN A 114 2.05 0.03 -5.66
CA ASN A 114 1.59 0.58 -6.92
C ASN A 114 1.73 -0.43 -8.08
N VAL A 115 1.24 -0.04 -9.26
CA VAL A 115 1.31 -0.87 -10.46
C VAL A 115 2.74 -0.93 -11.04
N ARG A 116 3.05 -2.01 -11.76
CA ARG A 116 4.36 -2.23 -12.40
C ARG A 116 4.84 -1.04 -13.24
N GLY A 117 3.93 -0.32 -13.90
CA GLY A 117 4.27 0.84 -14.73
C GLY A 117 5.04 1.94 -13.99
N MET A 118 4.96 1.98 -12.67
CA MET A 118 5.74 2.91 -11.82
C MET A 118 7.26 2.70 -11.97
N LEU A 119 7.73 1.49 -12.24
CA LEU A 119 9.18 1.22 -12.42
C LEU A 119 9.81 1.99 -13.57
N ASN A 120 9.05 2.37 -14.60
CA ASN A 120 9.56 3.17 -15.71
C ASN A 120 10.02 4.57 -15.26
N LYS A 121 9.70 4.96 -14.04
CA LYS A 121 10.01 6.25 -13.42
C LYS A 121 10.64 6.09 -12.03
N SER A 122 11.22 4.94 -11.77
CA SER A 122 11.78 4.62 -10.44
C SER A 122 12.81 5.62 -9.97
N GLU A 123 13.71 6.09 -10.84
CA GLU A 123 14.74 7.08 -10.48
C GLU A 123 14.11 8.40 -10.01
N GLU A 124 13.15 8.93 -10.79
CA GLU A 124 12.45 10.18 -10.49
C GLU A 124 11.68 10.07 -9.15
N ILE A 125 11.00 8.94 -8.95
CA ILE A 125 10.24 8.66 -7.73
C ILE A 125 11.17 8.53 -6.51
N MET A 126 12.23 7.75 -6.63
CA MET A 126 13.17 7.55 -5.52
C MET A 126 13.89 8.85 -5.16
N GLN A 127 14.17 9.71 -6.14
CA GLN A 127 14.69 11.04 -5.89
C GLN A 127 13.68 11.94 -5.17
N ASP A 128 12.40 11.88 -5.54
CA ASP A 128 11.34 12.61 -4.84
C ASP A 128 11.20 12.16 -3.37
N PHE A 129 11.23 10.84 -3.12
CA PHE A 129 11.24 10.31 -1.74
C PHE A 129 12.47 10.77 -0.96
N SER A 130 13.67 10.70 -1.53
CA SER A 130 14.89 11.13 -0.86
C SER A 130 14.90 12.63 -0.53
N THR A 131 14.32 13.43 -1.39
CA THR A 131 14.22 14.89 -1.21
C THR A 131 13.18 15.26 -0.16
N ASN A 132 12.03 14.59 -0.17
CA ASN A 132 10.91 14.92 0.71
C ASN A 132 10.94 14.20 2.06
N LEU A 133 11.58 13.02 2.14
CA LEU A 133 11.65 12.17 3.33
C LEU A 133 13.11 11.95 3.75
N ILE A 134 13.83 13.04 4.00
CA ILE A 134 15.28 13.07 4.29
C ILE A 134 15.72 12.20 5.47
N ASN A 135 14.79 11.90 6.40
CA ASN A 135 15.06 11.06 7.57
C ASN A 135 14.79 9.56 7.31
N TYR A 136 14.31 9.21 6.10
CA TYR A 136 13.98 7.83 5.76
C TYR A 136 15.03 7.24 4.82
N LYS A 137 15.44 6.01 5.11
CA LYS A 137 16.08 5.15 4.12
C LYS A 137 14.98 4.46 3.32
N THR A 138 15.11 4.39 2.01
CA THR A 138 14.07 3.84 1.13
C THR A 138 14.63 2.82 0.16
N THR A 139 13.82 1.82 -0.20
CA THR A 139 14.12 0.86 -1.26
C THR A 139 12.87 0.60 -2.10
N ILE A 140 13.07 0.25 -3.37
CA ILE A 140 12.00 -0.09 -4.31
C ILE A 140 12.20 -1.52 -4.82
N PHE A 141 11.12 -2.29 -4.89
CA PHE A 141 11.16 -3.67 -5.39
C PHE A 141 9.80 -4.08 -5.97
N MET A 142 9.79 -5.19 -6.68
CA MET A 142 8.58 -5.74 -7.30
C MET A 142 8.29 -7.12 -6.75
N LEU A 143 7.01 -7.38 -6.47
CA LEU A 143 6.50 -8.69 -6.10
C LEU A 143 5.47 -9.16 -7.12
N ASN A 144 5.40 -10.47 -7.32
CA ASN A 144 4.31 -11.10 -8.04
C ASN A 144 3.56 -12.02 -7.08
N ALA A 145 2.27 -11.77 -6.88
CA ALA A 145 1.44 -12.49 -5.92
C ALA A 145 1.51 -14.02 -6.08
N LYS A 146 1.66 -14.53 -7.33
CA LYS A 146 1.80 -15.97 -7.59
C LYS A 146 3.01 -16.59 -6.90
N GLU A 147 4.07 -15.82 -6.65
CA GLU A 147 5.29 -16.28 -5.99
C GLU A 147 5.14 -16.43 -4.47
N PHE A 148 3.99 -16.01 -3.95
CA PHE A 148 3.63 -16.05 -2.53
C PHE A 148 2.35 -16.88 -2.26
N GLY A 149 2.07 -17.87 -3.12
CA GLY A 149 0.94 -18.79 -2.93
C GLY A 149 -0.43 -18.24 -3.34
N VAL A 150 -0.50 -17.08 -3.98
CA VAL A 150 -1.76 -16.54 -4.50
C VAL A 150 -1.99 -17.05 -5.93
N PRO A 151 -3.15 -17.63 -6.27
CA PRO A 151 -3.43 -18.18 -7.60
C PRO A 151 -3.73 -17.08 -8.64
N GLN A 152 -2.92 -16.03 -8.66
CA GLN A 152 -3.06 -14.88 -9.54
C GLN A 152 -1.71 -14.34 -9.98
N HIS A 153 -1.51 -14.15 -11.29
CA HIS A 153 -0.40 -13.38 -11.80
C HIS A 153 -0.70 -11.89 -11.57
N ARG A 154 -0.12 -11.32 -10.50
CA ARG A 154 -0.31 -9.92 -10.12
C ARG A 154 1.02 -9.30 -9.72
N GLU A 155 1.60 -8.53 -10.61
CA GLU A 155 2.84 -7.78 -10.35
C GLU A 155 2.53 -6.42 -9.73
N ARG A 156 3.20 -6.12 -8.61
CA ARG A 156 3.11 -4.82 -7.94
C ARG A 156 4.47 -4.34 -7.51
N VAL A 157 4.63 -3.05 -7.60
CA VAL A 157 5.82 -2.34 -7.11
C VAL A 157 5.55 -1.90 -5.68
N PHE A 158 6.56 -2.05 -4.85
CA PHE A 158 6.53 -1.58 -3.48
C PHE A 158 7.68 -0.61 -3.24
N ILE A 159 7.40 0.46 -2.51
CA ILE A 159 8.41 1.34 -1.94
C ILE A 159 8.31 1.20 -0.43
N LEU A 160 9.38 0.71 0.16
CA LEU A 160 9.55 0.54 1.60
C LEU A 160 10.49 1.64 2.13
N GLY A 161 10.13 2.25 3.23
CA GLY A 161 11.00 3.21 3.90
C GLY A 161 10.95 3.11 5.42
N THR A 162 12.07 3.42 6.07
CA THR A 162 12.16 3.49 7.53
C THR A 162 12.98 4.69 7.99
N ASN A 163 12.57 5.30 9.11
CA ASN A 163 13.36 6.29 9.86
C ASN A 163 14.09 5.69 11.06
N ASP A 164 13.90 4.40 11.31
CA ASP A 164 14.61 3.70 12.37
C ASP A 164 16.04 3.35 11.91
N LYS A 165 17.04 3.85 12.64
CA LYS A 165 18.46 3.64 12.34
C LYS A 165 18.91 2.18 12.52
N ASN A 166 18.15 1.41 13.31
CA ASN A 166 18.44 0.00 13.59
C ASN A 166 17.87 -0.95 12.53
N LEU A 167 17.11 -0.43 11.55
CA LEU A 167 16.54 -1.22 10.46
C LEU A 167 17.26 -0.92 9.15
N ASP A 168 17.52 -1.97 8.38
CA ASP A 168 17.96 -1.87 7.00
C ASP A 168 16.82 -2.28 6.04
N VAL A 169 16.41 -1.36 5.21
CA VAL A 169 15.31 -1.58 4.24
C VAL A 169 15.66 -2.65 3.20
N ASN A 170 16.96 -2.85 2.92
CA ASN A 170 17.37 -3.87 1.97
C ASN A 170 17.34 -5.25 2.62
N GLU A 171 17.72 -5.36 3.89
CA GLU A 171 17.58 -6.61 4.64
C GLU A 171 16.09 -7.02 4.76
N ILE A 172 15.21 -6.08 5.10
CA ILE A 172 13.75 -6.34 5.16
C ILE A 172 13.23 -6.80 3.80
N ARG A 173 13.63 -6.12 2.71
CA ARG A 173 13.26 -6.53 1.35
C ARG A 173 13.76 -7.94 1.02
N ASP A 174 15.00 -8.24 1.31
CA ASP A 174 15.64 -9.51 0.95
C ASP A 174 15.05 -10.66 1.78
N GLU A 175 14.74 -10.43 3.05
CA GLU A 175 14.01 -11.38 3.89
C GLU A 175 12.61 -11.65 3.31
N LEU A 176 11.87 -10.61 2.95
CA LEU A 176 10.56 -10.73 2.30
C LEU A 176 10.65 -11.53 0.97
N LEU A 177 11.67 -11.24 0.15
CA LEU A 177 11.89 -11.98 -1.10
C LEU A 177 12.26 -13.45 -0.86
N SER A 178 12.86 -13.78 0.27
CA SER A 178 13.20 -15.16 0.63
C SER A 178 11.99 -16.02 0.98
N THR A 179 10.84 -15.42 1.29
CA THR A 179 9.59 -16.13 1.63
C THR A 179 8.81 -16.63 0.40
N LYS A 180 9.35 -16.46 -0.82
CA LYS A 180 8.73 -16.98 -2.04
C LYS A 180 8.52 -18.50 -1.98
N VAL A 181 7.34 -18.93 -2.40
CA VAL A 181 7.02 -20.37 -2.52
C VAL A 181 7.56 -20.93 -3.84
N GLY A 182 8.01 -22.20 -3.83
CA GLY A 182 8.54 -22.85 -5.03
C GLY A 182 7.49 -23.21 -6.07
N ASP A 183 6.30 -23.62 -5.61
CA ASP A 183 5.23 -24.10 -6.46
C ASP A 183 4.09 -23.10 -6.58
N TYR A 184 3.58 -22.92 -7.79
CA TYR A 184 2.45 -22.04 -8.06
C TYR A 184 1.13 -22.79 -7.89
N ILE A 185 0.17 -22.14 -7.24
CA ILE A 185 -1.19 -22.65 -7.10
C ILE A 185 -2.00 -22.26 -8.35
N PRO A 186 -2.50 -23.22 -9.15
CA PRO A 186 -3.36 -22.92 -10.29
C PRO A 186 -4.75 -22.46 -9.80
N ILE A 187 -5.38 -21.56 -10.54
CA ILE A 187 -6.71 -21.04 -10.19
C ILE A 187 -7.76 -22.18 -10.09
N SER A 188 -7.63 -23.22 -10.91
CA SER A 188 -8.52 -24.40 -10.86
C SER A 188 -8.52 -25.07 -9.49
N GLN A 189 -7.37 -25.15 -8.83
CA GLN A 189 -7.26 -25.69 -7.47
C GLN A 189 -7.89 -24.74 -6.44
N ALA A 190 -7.68 -23.43 -6.60
CA ALA A 190 -8.20 -22.44 -5.67
C ALA A 190 -9.73 -22.32 -5.67
N ILE A 191 -10.39 -22.65 -6.79
CA ILE A 191 -11.86 -22.58 -6.92
C ILE A 191 -12.54 -23.96 -6.99
N GLU A 192 -11.81 -25.04 -6.71
CA GLU A 192 -12.31 -26.42 -6.82
C GLU A 192 -13.55 -26.68 -5.95
N PHE A 193 -13.65 -25.98 -4.81
CA PHE A 193 -14.78 -26.09 -3.89
C PHE A 193 -16.05 -25.41 -4.38
N LEU A 194 -15.98 -24.57 -5.43
CA LEU A 194 -17.15 -23.89 -5.97
C LEU A 194 -18.01 -24.87 -6.77
N PRO A 195 -19.35 -24.77 -6.69
CA PRO A 195 -20.24 -25.58 -7.49
C PRO A 195 -20.01 -25.33 -8.98
N LYS A 196 -19.94 -26.42 -9.78
CA LYS A 196 -19.86 -26.31 -11.22
C LYS A 196 -21.14 -25.65 -11.75
N LEU A 197 -20.98 -24.54 -12.47
CA LEU A 197 -22.10 -23.92 -13.18
C LEU A 197 -22.63 -24.93 -14.19
N GLY A 198 -23.89 -25.32 -14.02
CA GLY A 198 -24.57 -26.15 -15.01
C GLY A 198 -24.64 -25.39 -16.34
N ASN A 199 -24.31 -26.07 -17.42
CA ASN A 199 -24.58 -25.58 -18.77
C ASN A 199 -26.10 -25.39 -18.89
N LYS A 200 -26.55 -24.10 -18.93
CA LYS A 200 -27.91 -23.76 -19.35
C LYS A 200 -27.94 -23.61 -20.85
#